data_3d25a718250fbccaeb050ba8edd9538c
#
_entry.id   3d25a718250fbccaeb050ba8edd9538c
#
_cell.length_a   1.000
_cell.length_b   1.000
_cell.length_c   1.000
_cell.angle_alpha   90.00
_cell.angle_beta   90.00
_cell.angle_gamma   90.00
#
_symmetry.space_group_name_H-M   'P 1'
#
loop_
_entity.id
_entity.type
_entity.pdbx_description
1 polymer ?
#
loop_
_entity_poly.entity_id
_entity_poly.type
_entity_poly.pdbx_seq_one_letter_code
_entity_poly.pdbx_strand_id
1 'polypeptide(L)'
;GGEEFILMLPQTNIEQAFFVSEKLRATIEKHKFDDVKHITCSIGVCHFHKSDNKDSLFKKVDQALYKAKNSGRNRVEMEHIVNKLE
;
A
#
# COMPACT_ATOMS: atom_id res chain seq x y z
N GLY A 1 -13.02 10.18 7.22
CA GLY A 1 -11.68 9.92 7.34
C GLY A 1 -11.39 8.55 7.85
N GLY A 2 -10.44 7.94 7.26
CA GLY A 2 -9.93 6.69 7.72
C GLY A 2 -8.62 6.88 8.45
N GLU A 3 -8.22 5.86 9.14
CA GLU A 3 -6.92 5.83 9.75
C GLU A 3 -5.94 5.22 8.77
N GLU A 4 -4.71 5.67 8.86
CA GLU A 4 -3.64 5.14 8.03
C GLU A 4 -2.68 4.36 8.88
N PHE A 5 -2.28 3.20 8.40
CA PHE A 5 -1.36 2.32 9.10
C PHE A 5 -0.16 2.04 8.23
N ILE A 6 0.97 1.83 8.86
CA ILE A 6 2.18 1.42 8.17
C ILE A 6 2.50 0.01 8.63
N LEU A 7 2.63 -0.89 7.67
CA LEU A 7 3.04 -2.26 7.94
C LEU A 7 4.41 -2.47 7.36
N MET A 8 5.33 -2.94 8.18
CA MET A 8 6.70 -3.21 7.75
C MET A 8 6.87 -4.71 7.55
N LEU A 9 7.38 -5.07 6.38
CA LEU A 9 7.59 -6.47 6.02
C LEU A 9 9.09 -6.68 5.77
N PRO A 10 9.85 -6.99 6.82
CA PRO A 10 11.29 -7.17 6.66
C PRO A 10 11.61 -8.37 5.77
N GLN A 11 12.74 -8.28 5.07
CA GLN A 11 13.22 -9.36 4.19
C GLN A 11 12.18 -9.78 3.15
N THR A 12 11.39 -8.81 2.70
CA THR A 12 10.30 -9.05 1.75
C THR A 12 10.51 -8.13 0.55
N ASN A 13 10.54 -8.69 -0.65
CA ASN A 13 10.66 -7.85 -1.83
C ASN A 13 9.30 -7.20 -2.15
N ILE A 14 9.32 -6.23 -3.06
CA ILE A 14 8.12 -5.42 -3.32
C ILE A 14 6.99 -6.27 -3.93
N GLU A 15 7.35 -7.27 -4.73
CA GLU A 15 6.33 -8.13 -5.32
C GLU A 15 5.64 -8.99 -4.26
N GLN A 16 6.41 -9.51 -3.33
CA GLN A 16 5.84 -10.27 -2.21
C GLN A 16 5.00 -9.37 -1.31
N ALA A 17 5.45 -8.15 -1.08
CA ALA A 17 4.70 -7.18 -0.30
C ALA A 17 3.38 -6.83 -0.98
N PHE A 18 3.40 -6.68 -2.29
CA PHE A 18 2.18 -6.44 -3.06
C PHE A 18 1.22 -7.61 -2.91
N PHE A 19 1.72 -8.83 -3.02
CA PHE A 19 0.89 -10.04 -2.91
C PHE A 19 0.23 -10.13 -1.54
N VAL A 20 1.01 -9.91 -0.47
CA VAL A 20 0.48 -9.92 0.89
C VAL A 20 -0.57 -8.82 1.08
N SER A 21 -0.29 -7.65 0.55
CA SER A 21 -1.21 -6.52 0.63
C SER A 21 -2.51 -6.80 -0.10
N GLU A 22 -2.43 -7.44 -1.25
CA GLU A 22 -3.63 -7.78 -2.02
C GLU A 22 -4.47 -8.82 -1.28
N LYS A 23 -3.83 -9.79 -0.64
CA LYS A 23 -4.56 -10.75 0.17
C LYS A 23 -5.28 -10.05 1.33
N LEU A 24 -4.61 -9.12 1.97
CA LEU A 24 -5.22 -8.36 3.06
C LEU A 24 -6.40 -7.54 2.56
N ARG A 25 -6.22 -6.83 1.46
CA ARG A 25 -7.30 -6.03 0.88
C ARG A 25 -8.52 -6.89 0.55
N ALA A 26 -8.29 -8.03 -0.09
CA ALA A 26 -9.38 -8.92 -0.47
C ALA A 26 -10.07 -9.52 0.75
N THR A 27 -9.30 -9.84 1.79
CA THR A 27 -9.87 -10.36 3.02
C THR A 27 -10.78 -9.33 3.68
N ILE A 28 -10.33 -8.07 3.72
CA ILE A 28 -11.13 -7.01 4.30
C ILE A 28 -12.41 -6.79 3.49
N GLU A 29 -12.29 -6.81 2.17
CA GLU A 29 -13.45 -6.59 1.30
C GLU A 29 -14.51 -7.67 1.49
N LYS A 30 -14.08 -8.91 1.69
CA LYS A 30 -15.01 -10.03 1.82
C LYS A 30 -15.58 -10.17 3.22
N HIS A 31 -14.95 -9.54 4.19
CA HIS A 31 -15.38 -9.70 5.58
C HIS A 31 -16.63 -8.89 5.83
N LYS A 32 -17.56 -9.48 6.56
CA LYS A 32 -18.78 -8.79 6.97
C LYS A 32 -18.59 -8.28 8.38
N PHE A 33 -18.65 -6.98 8.52
CA PHE A 33 -18.57 -6.33 9.83
C PHE A 33 -19.97 -6.11 10.36
N ASP A 34 -20.17 -6.39 11.64
CA ASP A 34 -21.51 -6.43 12.21
C ASP A 34 -22.30 -5.14 12.03
N ASP A 35 -21.67 -4.00 12.24
CA ASP A 35 -22.38 -2.73 12.24
C ASP A 35 -22.11 -1.87 11.01
N VAL A 36 -21.46 -2.43 9.99
CA VAL A 36 -21.17 -1.72 8.76
C VAL A 36 -21.37 -2.64 7.59
N LYS A 37 -21.87 -2.06 6.50
CA LYS A 37 -22.21 -2.86 5.33
C LYS A 37 -20.98 -3.38 4.63
N HIS A 38 -20.05 -2.50 4.30
CA HIS A 38 -18.86 -2.86 3.56
C HIS A 38 -17.72 -1.94 3.96
N ILE A 39 -16.58 -2.54 4.18
CA ILE A 39 -15.35 -1.80 4.37
C ILE A 39 -14.38 -2.29 3.32
N THR A 40 -13.71 -1.35 2.68
CA THR A 40 -12.61 -1.67 1.77
C THR A 40 -11.39 -0.88 2.21
N CYS A 41 -10.25 -1.27 1.70
CA CYS A 41 -9.02 -0.54 1.99
C CYS A 41 -8.25 -0.27 0.72
N SER A 42 -7.53 0.83 0.75
CA SER A 42 -6.59 1.19 -0.31
C SER A 42 -5.20 1.10 0.29
N ILE A 43 -4.28 0.46 -0.42
CA ILE A 43 -2.96 0.17 0.11
C ILE A 43 -1.90 0.65 -0.86
N GLY A 44 -0.93 1.39 -0.34
CA GLY A 44 0.24 1.77 -1.10
C GLY A 44 1.43 0.93 -0.65
N VAL A 45 2.21 0.44 -1.59
CA VAL A 45 3.36 -0.41 -1.32
C VAL A 45 4.60 0.24 -1.90
N CYS A 46 5.65 0.31 -1.11
CA CYS A 46 6.92 0.82 -1.59
C CYS A 46 8.07 0.02 -1.02
N HIS A 47 9.23 0.17 -1.64
CA HIS A 47 10.45 -0.50 -1.22
C HIS A 47 11.31 0.47 -0.42
N PHE A 48 11.89 -0.03 0.66
CA PHE A 48 12.81 0.74 1.48
C PHE A 48 14.24 0.48 1.01
N HIS A 49 14.89 1.53 0.53
CA HIS A 49 16.31 1.47 0.13
C HIS A 49 17.20 1.97 1.24
N LYS A 50 18.46 1.55 1.19
CA LYS A 50 19.43 2.01 2.18
C LYS A 50 19.57 3.53 2.18
N SER A 51 19.36 4.15 1.03
CA SER A 51 19.46 5.60 0.92
C SER A 51 18.23 6.33 1.42
N ASP A 52 17.16 5.61 1.73
CA ASP A 52 15.95 6.24 2.26
C ASP A 52 16.12 6.63 3.71
N ASN A 53 15.53 7.74 4.04
CA ASN A 53 15.33 8.11 5.43
C ASN A 53 13.82 8.09 5.70
N LYS A 54 13.45 8.49 6.91
CA LYS A 54 12.05 8.50 7.30
C LYS A 54 11.21 9.36 6.36
N ASP A 55 11.73 10.53 6.00
CA ASP A 55 10.96 11.46 5.17
C ASP A 55 10.77 10.94 3.77
N SER A 56 11.83 10.40 3.15
CA SER A 56 11.71 9.87 1.79
C SER A 56 10.84 8.63 1.76
N LEU A 57 10.88 7.81 2.80
CA LEU A 57 10.04 6.62 2.88
C LEU A 57 8.57 7.01 2.97
N PHE A 58 8.25 7.94 3.86
CA PHE A 58 6.85 8.39 4.00
C PHE A 58 6.34 9.03 2.72
N LYS A 59 7.20 9.76 2.02
CA LYS A 59 6.81 10.35 0.75
C LYS A 59 6.44 9.29 -0.28
N LYS A 60 7.23 8.22 -0.36
CA LYS A 60 6.93 7.11 -1.27
C LYS A 60 5.62 6.42 -0.93
N VAL A 61 5.41 6.15 0.36
CA VAL A 61 4.19 5.49 0.82
C VAL A 61 2.99 6.37 0.52
N ASP A 62 3.09 7.66 0.79
CA ASP A 62 2.00 8.58 0.54
C ASP A 62 1.65 8.67 -0.94
N GLN A 63 2.66 8.66 -1.81
CA GLN A 63 2.43 8.72 -3.25
C GLN A 63 1.72 7.46 -3.74
N ALA A 64 2.14 6.29 -3.27
CA ALA A 64 1.50 5.04 -3.65
C ALA A 64 0.06 4.97 -3.14
N LEU A 65 -0.15 5.41 -1.91
CA LEU A 65 -1.49 5.42 -1.32
C LEU A 65 -2.40 6.42 -2.04
N TYR A 66 -1.88 7.59 -2.36
CA TYR A 66 -2.61 8.58 -3.14
C TYR A 66 -3.06 8.00 -4.48
N LYS A 67 -2.15 7.28 -5.13
CA LYS A 67 -2.47 6.64 -6.40
C LYS A 67 -3.61 5.62 -6.24
N ALA A 68 -3.58 4.83 -5.18
CA ALA A 68 -4.62 3.85 -4.93
C ALA A 68 -5.97 4.53 -4.72
N LYS A 69 -6.00 5.60 -3.93
CA LYS A 69 -7.23 6.32 -3.64
C LYS A 69 -7.79 7.00 -4.88
N ASN A 70 -6.93 7.56 -5.72
CA ASN A 70 -7.37 8.27 -6.91
C ASN A 70 -7.69 7.37 -8.08
N SER A 71 -7.26 6.13 -8.03
CA SER A 71 -7.53 5.16 -9.11
C SER A 71 -8.77 4.32 -8.84
N GLY A 72 -9.55 4.67 -7.83
CA GLY A 72 -10.82 4.00 -7.56
C GLY A 72 -10.92 3.38 -6.18
N ARG A 73 -9.90 3.51 -5.35
CA ARG A 73 -9.87 2.94 -4.01
C ARG A 73 -9.98 1.41 -4.05
N ASN A 74 -10.03 0.76 -2.93
CA ASN A 74 -10.16 -0.69 -2.81
C ASN A 74 -9.18 -1.42 -3.72
N ARG A 75 -7.91 -1.08 -3.58
CA ARG A 75 -6.86 -1.64 -4.43
C ARG A 75 -5.49 -1.42 -3.80
N VAL A 76 -4.54 -2.17 -4.32
CA VAL A 76 -3.13 -2.02 -3.96
C VAL A 76 -2.41 -1.39 -5.13
N GLU A 77 -1.62 -0.37 -4.86
CA GLU A 77 -0.76 0.24 -5.86
C GLU A 77 0.66 0.26 -5.36
N MET A 78 1.60 0.01 -6.24
CA MET A 78 3.02 0.08 -5.93
C MET A 78 3.56 1.45 -6.31
N GLU A 79 4.63 1.85 -5.64
CA GLU A 79 5.33 3.04 -6.05
C GLU A 79 5.78 2.88 -7.50
N HIS A 80 5.73 3.98 -8.22
CA HIS A 80 6.21 3.98 -9.59
C HIS A 80 7.72 4.17 -9.57
N ILE A 81 8.44 3.11 -9.92
CA ILE A 81 9.89 3.19 -10.03
C ILE A 81 10.20 3.60 -11.45
N VAL A 82 10.60 4.85 -11.61
CA VAL A 82 11.10 5.29 -12.90
C VAL A 82 12.51 4.76 -13.00
N ASN A 83 12.67 3.76 -13.79
CA ASN A 83 13.99 3.19 -14.02
C ASN A 83 14.72 4.07 -15.01
N LYS A 84 15.51 4.97 -14.49
CA LYS A 84 16.27 5.86 -15.33
C LYS A 84 17.56 5.17 -15.71
N LEU A 85 17.45 4.36 -16.70
CA LEU A 85 18.65 3.77 -17.29
C LEU A 85 19.24 4.78 -18.24
N GLU A 86 20.16 5.46 -17.73
CA GLU A 86 20.90 6.44 -18.52
C GLU A 86 22.22 5.87 -18.94
#